data_4dbb971abb94b276a59cd7898e6093e3
#
_entry.id   4dbb971abb94b276a59cd7898e6093e3
#
_cell.length_a   1.000
_cell.length_b   1.000
_cell.length_c   1.000
_cell.angle_alpha   90.00
_cell.angle_beta   90.00
_cell.angle_gamma   90.00
#
_symmetry.space_group_name_H-M   'P 1'
#
loop_
_entity.id
_entity.type
_entity.pdbx_description
1 polymer ?
#
loop_
_entity_poly.entity_id
_entity_poly.type
_entity_poly.pdbx_seq_one_letter_code
_entity_poly.pdbx_strand_id
1 'polypeptide(L)'
;MTNELIEEIKGCLSATAKRLMAKQAGNREWTHECLHELAELGRKEKYGVCPWPDNMKGEWLYDLIWYAETDGAIWPKRMSKVVMVLESEWSHHMEEVRYDFQKLIQAKAQIKVMIYENLDGAYE
;
A
#
# COMPACT_ATOMS: atom_id res chain seq x y z
N MET A 1 -16.24 -8.37 2.10
CA MET A 1 -15.39 -9.52 1.81
C MET A 1 -14.19 -9.10 0.99
N THR A 2 -13.30 -10.02 0.72
CA THR A 2 -12.04 -9.67 0.06
C THR A 2 -12.22 -9.03 -1.30
N ASN A 3 -13.15 -9.56 -2.13
CA ASN A 3 -13.38 -9.00 -3.45
C ASN A 3 -13.93 -7.57 -3.41
N GLU A 4 -14.80 -7.28 -2.48
CA GLU A 4 -15.34 -5.94 -2.32
C GLU A 4 -14.25 -4.97 -1.90
N LEU A 5 -13.37 -5.42 -1.02
CA LEU A 5 -12.27 -4.61 -0.53
C LEU A 5 -11.27 -4.32 -1.65
N ILE A 6 -11.00 -5.33 -2.49
CA ILE A 6 -10.13 -5.14 -3.65
C ILE A 6 -10.71 -4.07 -4.58
N GLU A 7 -12.02 -4.10 -4.81
CA GLU A 7 -12.65 -3.09 -5.67
C GLU A 7 -12.59 -1.70 -5.05
N GLU A 8 -12.71 -1.59 -3.74
CA GLU A 8 -12.55 -0.30 -3.05
C GLU A 8 -11.12 0.21 -3.19
N ILE A 9 -10.13 -0.66 -3.06
CA ILE A 9 -8.73 -0.29 -3.24
C ILE A 9 -8.49 0.20 -4.67
N LYS A 10 -9.00 -0.53 -5.65
CA LYS A 10 -8.85 -0.13 -7.06
C LYS A 10 -9.50 1.23 -7.32
N GLY A 11 -10.69 1.45 -6.79
CA GLY A 11 -11.37 2.72 -6.95
C GLY A 11 -10.61 3.87 -6.32
N CYS A 12 -10.09 3.65 -5.13
CA CYS A 12 -9.29 4.63 -4.41
C CYS A 12 -8.03 5.00 -5.20
N LEU A 13 -7.29 4.01 -5.66
CA LEU A 13 -6.07 4.25 -6.43
C LEU A 13 -6.36 4.90 -7.77
N SER A 14 -7.45 4.49 -8.44
CA SER A 14 -7.83 5.07 -9.72
C SER A 14 -8.18 6.55 -9.59
N ALA A 15 -8.94 6.91 -8.56
CA ALA A 15 -9.29 8.30 -8.32
C ALA A 15 -8.05 9.14 -7.97
N THR A 16 -7.17 8.58 -7.15
CA THR A 16 -5.92 9.25 -6.77
C THR A 16 -5.04 9.45 -7.99
N ALA A 17 -4.92 8.43 -8.84
CA ALA A 17 -4.11 8.51 -10.05
C ALA A 17 -4.61 9.59 -11.01
N LYS A 18 -5.92 9.68 -11.21
CA LYS A 18 -6.49 10.71 -12.07
C LYS A 18 -6.16 12.10 -11.58
N ARG A 19 -6.28 12.31 -10.27
CA ARG A 19 -5.96 13.60 -9.66
C ARG A 19 -4.48 13.96 -9.84
N LEU A 20 -3.61 12.99 -9.60
CA LEU A 20 -2.16 13.22 -9.69
C LEU A 20 -1.70 13.41 -11.12
N MET A 21 -2.29 12.69 -12.08
CA MET A 21 -1.96 12.87 -13.49
C MET A 21 -2.37 14.25 -13.98
N ALA A 22 -3.54 14.73 -13.54
CA ALA A 22 -4.04 16.03 -13.97
C ALA A 22 -3.11 17.17 -13.58
N LYS A 23 -2.41 17.05 -12.43
CA LYS A 23 -1.49 18.09 -11.97
C LYS A 23 -0.02 17.75 -12.22
N GLN A 24 0.24 16.70 -12.96
CA GLN A 24 1.60 16.29 -13.33
C GLN A 24 2.52 16.11 -12.10
N ALA A 25 2.03 15.38 -11.11
CA ALA A 25 2.74 15.16 -9.86
C ALA A 25 4.02 14.36 -10.07
N GLY A 26 5.03 14.63 -9.24
CA GLY A 26 6.27 13.85 -9.24
C GLY A 26 6.14 12.55 -8.44
N ASN A 27 7.16 11.70 -8.53
CA ASN A 27 7.13 10.37 -7.90
C ASN A 27 6.93 10.41 -6.39
N ARG A 28 7.57 11.38 -5.73
CA ARG A 28 7.43 11.52 -4.27
C ARG A 28 5.99 11.83 -3.90
N GLU A 29 5.36 12.68 -4.65
CA GLU A 29 3.96 13.04 -4.41
C GLU A 29 3.03 11.87 -4.69
N TRP A 30 3.31 11.10 -5.76
CA TRP A 30 2.56 9.89 -6.04
C TRP A 30 2.60 8.91 -4.86
N THR A 31 3.79 8.65 -4.35
CA THR A 31 3.94 7.75 -3.21
C THR A 31 3.17 8.27 -2.00
N HIS A 32 3.39 9.53 -1.65
CA HIS A 32 2.75 10.11 -0.47
C HIS A 32 1.23 10.05 -0.56
N GLU A 33 0.67 10.46 -1.70
CA GLU A 33 -0.78 10.52 -1.85
C GLU A 33 -1.41 9.14 -1.93
N CYS A 34 -0.80 8.21 -2.62
CA CYS A 34 -1.31 6.84 -2.68
C CYS A 34 -1.31 6.20 -1.29
N LEU A 35 -0.22 6.36 -0.54
CA LEU A 35 -0.15 5.81 0.81
C LEU A 35 -1.16 6.48 1.73
N HIS A 36 -1.30 7.80 1.62
CA HIS A 36 -2.25 8.56 2.45
C HIS A 36 -3.69 8.10 2.19
N GLU A 37 -4.09 8.03 0.93
CA GLU A 37 -5.46 7.66 0.58
C GLU A 37 -5.78 6.22 0.99
N LEU A 38 -4.83 5.30 0.81
CA LEU A 38 -5.05 3.92 1.24
C LEU A 38 -5.03 3.79 2.76
N ALA A 39 -4.24 4.60 3.45
CA ALA A 39 -4.26 4.61 4.91
C ALA A 39 -5.63 5.07 5.42
N GLU A 40 -6.19 6.11 4.81
CA GLU A 40 -7.52 6.58 5.19
C GLU A 40 -8.60 5.54 4.89
N LEU A 41 -8.50 4.85 3.76
CA LEU A 41 -9.42 3.77 3.44
C LEU A 41 -9.32 2.64 4.47
N GLY A 42 -8.12 2.27 4.86
CA GLY A 42 -7.92 1.23 5.86
C GLY A 42 -8.57 1.59 7.19
N ARG A 43 -8.42 2.84 7.61
CA ARG A 43 -9.06 3.32 8.85
C ARG A 43 -10.57 3.34 8.75
N LYS A 44 -11.09 3.76 7.62
CA LYS A 44 -12.53 3.74 7.37
C LYS A 44 -13.09 2.33 7.51
N GLU A 45 -12.32 1.35 7.06
CA GLU A 45 -12.71 -0.06 7.18
C GLU A 45 -12.33 -0.65 8.54
N LYS A 46 -11.88 0.19 9.47
CA LYS A 46 -11.58 -0.16 10.86
C LYS A 46 -10.38 -1.08 11.02
N TYR A 47 -9.43 -1.00 10.10
CA TYR A 47 -8.15 -1.69 10.25
C TYR A 47 -7.12 -0.78 10.91
N GLY A 48 -6.13 -1.38 11.56
CA GLY A 48 -4.93 -0.67 11.94
C GLY A 48 -4.07 -0.43 10.71
N VAL A 49 -3.35 0.67 10.69
CA VAL A 49 -2.53 1.06 9.55
C VAL A 49 -1.10 1.33 10.03
N CYS A 50 -0.12 0.78 9.32
CA CYS A 50 1.29 0.91 9.69
C CYS A 50 2.16 0.88 8.44
N PRO A 51 3.20 1.70 8.32
CA PRO A 51 3.44 2.88 9.14
C PRO A 51 2.43 3.98 8.79
N TRP A 52 2.22 4.89 9.71
CA TRP A 52 1.39 6.05 9.42
C TRP A 52 2.13 6.95 8.44
N PRO A 53 1.52 7.38 7.32
CA PRO A 53 2.27 8.16 6.32
C PRO A 53 2.93 9.42 6.84
N ASP A 54 2.37 10.06 7.85
CA ASP A 54 2.90 11.29 8.40
C ASP A 54 4.03 11.06 9.39
N ASN A 55 4.20 9.83 9.84
CA ASN A 55 5.22 9.45 10.83
C ASN A 55 6.16 8.39 10.30
N MET A 56 6.54 8.50 9.04
CA MET A 56 7.41 7.52 8.42
C MET A 56 8.86 7.75 8.83
N LYS A 57 9.13 7.55 10.11
CA LYS A 57 10.48 7.55 10.61
C LYS A 57 10.90 6.10 10.82
N GLY A 58 11.78 5.64 10.02
CA GLY A 58 12.24 4.29 10.11
C GLY A 58 11.61 3.42 9.05
N GLU A 59 12.25 2.32 8.82
CA GLU A 59 11.85 1.40 7.77
C GLU A 59 10.96 0.32 8.32
N TRP A 60 9.88 0.08 7.61
CA TRP A 60 9.06 -1.09 7.82
C TRP A 60 9.31 -2.06 6.69
N LEU A 61 8.92 -3.29 6.92
CA LEU A 61 9.07 -4.35 5.93
C LEU A 61 8.34 -4.02 4.63
N TYR A 62 7.19 -3.36 4.73
CA TYR A 62 6.39 -2.93 3.58
C TYR A 62 6.07 -1.46 3.68
N ASP A 63 5.76 -0.83 2.55
CA ASP A 63 5.43 0.59 2.52
C ASP A 63 4.14 0.89 3.24
N LEU A 64 3.18 -0.02 3.22
CA LEU A 64 1.93 0.15 3.95
C LEU A 64 1.36 -1.21 4.32
N ILE A 65 0.80 -1.30 5.51
CA ILE A 65 0.18 -2.52 6.02
C ILE A 65 -1.17 -2.16 6.64
N TRP A 66 -2.20 -2.93 6.31
CA TRP A 66 -3.46 -2.93 7.05
C TRP A 66 -3.50 -4.20 7.87
N TYR A 67 -3.89 -4.09 9.13
CA TYR A 67 -3.95 -5.26 10.01
C TYR A 67 -5.19 -5.22 10.89
N ALA A 68 -5.64 -6.40 11.32
CA ALA A 68 -6.66 -6.50 12.33
C ALA A 68 -5.99 -6.48 13.70
N GLU A 69 -6.55 -5.73 14.63
CA GLU A 69 -6.02 -5.63 15.97
C GLU A 69 -6.60 -6.71 16.87
N THR A 70 -5.81 -7.15 17.84
CA THR A 70 -6.30 -8.08 18.85
C THR A 70 -7.16 -7.31 19.84
N ASP A 71 -8.40 -7.78 20.04
CA ASP A 71 -9.32 -7.15 20.98
C ASP A 71 -8.74 -7.17 22.40
N GLY A 72 -8.94 -6.07 23.11
CA GLY A 72 -8.53 -5.95 24.49
C GLY A 72 -7.05 -5.70 24.71
N ALA A 73 -6.26 -5.57 23.65
CA ALA A 73 -4.85 -5.27 23.78
C ALA A 73 -4.68 -3.83 24.25
N ILE A 74 -3.91 -3.64 25.33
CA ILE A 74 -3.66 -2.30 25.83
C ILE A 74 -2.49 -1.70 25.09
N TRP A 75 -1.32 -2.19 25.28
CA TRP A 75 -0.13 -1.73 24.60
C TRP A 75 1.03 -2.69 24.87
N PRO A 76 1.83 -3.04 23.89
CA PRO A 76 1.66 -2.70 22.47
C PRO A 76 0.49 -3.44 21.83
N LYS A 77 -0.20 -2.80 20.91
CA LYS A 77 -1.25 -3.46 20.16
C LYS A 77 -0.65 -4.55 19.29
N ARG A 78 -1.34 -5.67 19.22
CA ARG A 78 -0.85 -6.82 18.47
C ARG A 78 -1.58 -6.93 17.15
N MET A 79 -0.81 -7.18 16.11
CA MET A 79 -1.39 -7.52 14.82
C MET A 79 -1.82 -8.97 14.87
N SER A 80 -3.13 -9.22 14.87
CA SER A 80 -3.63 -10.58 14.86
C SER A 80 -3.68 -11.16 13.45
N LYS A 81 -3.79 -10.29 12.44
CA LYS A 81 -3.91 -10.72 11.05
C LYS A 81 -3.51 -9.58 10.13
N VAL A 82 -2.69 -9.88 9.16
CA VAL A 82 -2.32 -8.90 8.13
C VAL A 82 -3.34 -9.01 7.00
N VAL A 83 -4.04 -7.92 6.74
CA VAL A 83 -5.09 -7.88 5.73
C VAL A 83 -4.54 -7.46 4.38
N MET A 84 -3.72 -6.41 4.33
CA MET A 84 -3.19 -5.90 3.08
C MET A 84 -1.75 -5.44 3.30
N VAL A 85 -0.89 -5.74 2.34
CA VAL A 85 0.47 -5.19 2.28
C VAL A 85 0.65 -4.52 0.94
N LEU A 86 1.40 -3.42 0.94
CA LEU A 86 1.63 -2.64 -0.26
C LEU A 86 3.10 -2.28 -0.38
N GLU A 87 3.61 -2.36 -1.61
CA GLU A 87 4.91 -1.85 -1.99
C GLU A 87 4.74 -0.92 -3.18
N SER A 88 5.51 0.16 -3.21
CA SER A 88 5.57 1.04 -4.37
C SER A 88 7.02 1.17 -4.82
N GLU A 89 7.25 1.09 -6.13
CA GLU A 89 8.59 1.19 -6.68
C GLU A 89 8.55 2.01 -7.97
N TRP A 90 9.26 3.11 -7.99
CA TRP A 90 9.29 4.01 -9.14
C TRP A 90 10.57 3.88 -9.94
N SER A 91 11.44 2.95 -9.57
CA SER A 91 12.65 2.69 -10.33
C SER A 91 12.29 2.16 -11.72
N HIS A 92 13.07 2.57 -12.70
CA HIS A 92 12.93 2.04 -14.05
C HIS A 92 13.76 0.78 -14.26
N HIS A 93 14.43 0.30 -13.23
CA HIS A 93 15.18 -0.94 -13.28
C HIS A 93 14.29 -2.10 -12.87
N MET A 94 14.10 -3.02 -13.78
CA MET A 94 13.22 -4.16 -13.57
C MET A 94 13.61 -4.98 -12.36
N GLU A 95 14.90 -5.04 -12.05
CA GLU A 95 15.39 -5.83 -10.91
C GLU A 95 14.84 -5.32 -9.57
N GLU A 96 14.73 -4.01 -9.41
CA GLU A 96 14.20 -3.43 -8.18
C GLU A 96 12.70 -3.68 -8.06
N VAL A 97 11.97 -3.58 -9.17
CA VAL A 97 10.56 -3.89 -9.20
C VAL A 97 10.32 -5.36 -8.85
N ARG A 98 11.13 -6.24 -9.43
CA ARG A 98 11.02 -7.69 -9.14
C ARG A 98 11.33 -8.01 -7.69
N TYR A 99 12.31 -7.33 -7.11
CA TYR A 99 12.66 -7.54 -5.71
C TYR A 99 11.47 -7.23 -4.81
N ASP A 100 10.85 -6.08 -4.99
CA ASP A 100 9.69 -5.69 -4.20
C ASP A 100 8.50 -6.61 -4.46
N PHE A 101 8.32 -7.04 -5.70
CA PHE A 101 7.26 -7.98 -6.04
C PHE A 101 7.47 -9.32 -5.33
N GLN A 102 8.72 -9.80 -5.28
CA GLN A 102 9.02 -11.05 -4.58
C GLN A 102 8.77 -10.95 -3.09
N LYS A 103 9.04 -9.78 -2.51
CA LYS A 103 8.70 -9.52 -1.11
C LYS A 103 7.21 -9.70 -0.87
N LEU A 104 6.39 -9.16 -1.77
CA LEU A 104 4.93 -9.28 -1.67
C LEU A 104 4.48 -10.73 -1.80
N ILE A 105 5.08 -11.49 -2.71
CA ILE A 105 4.73 -12.90 -2.90
C ILE A 105 4.90 -13.68 -1.59
N GLN A 106 5.94 -13.38 -0.83
CA GLN A 106 6.25 -14.06 0.42
C GLN A 106 5.39 -13.59 1.58
N ALA A 107 4.69 -12.48 1.44
CA ALA A 107 3.89 -11.92 2.52
C ALA A 107 2.69 -12.80 2.84
N LYS A 108 2.38 -12.93 4.11
CA LYS A 108 1.17 -13.63 4.56
C LYS A 108 0.05 -12.62 4.76
N ALA A 109 -0.52 -12.17 3.66
CA ALA A 109 -1.59 -11.18 3.68
C ALA A 109 -2.70 -11.63 2.73
N GLN A 110 -3.92 -11.20 3.02
CA GLN A 110 -5.06 -11.52 2.15
C GLN A 110 -5.00 -10.75 0.84
N ILE A 111 -4.52 -9.53 0.89
CA ILE A 111 -4.46 -8.65 -0.28
C ILE A 111 -3.04 -8.13 -0.40
N LYS A 112 -2.52 -8.15 -1.62
CA LYS A 112 -1.18 -7.66 -1.92
C LYS A 112 -1.29 -6.64 -3.03
N VAL A 113 -0.68 -5.47 -2.84
CA VAL A 113 -0.77 -4.37 -3.80
C VAL A 113 0.64 -3.96 -4.20
N MET A 114 0.85 -3.85 -5.50
CA MET A 114 2.11 -3.35 -6.06
C MET A 114 1.80 -2.15 -6.94
N ILE A 115 2.44 -1.03 -6.65
CA ILE A 115 2.31 0.18 -7.45
C ILE A 115 3.64 0.44 -8.13
N TYR A 116 3.61 0.52 -9.45
CA TYR A 116 4.82 0.77 -10.23
C TYR A 116 4.46 1.49 -11.53
N GLU A 117 5.46 2.04 -12.17
CA GLU A 117 5.27 2.72 -13.44
C GLU A 117 5.58 1.73 -14.57
N ASN A 118 4.58 1.48 -15.43
CA ASN A 118 4.74 0.57 -16.54
C ASN A 118 5.17 1.35 -17.77
N LEU A 119 6.45 1.27 -18.10
CA LEU A 119 7.02 1.96 -19.27
C LEU A 119 7.09 0.98 -20.44
N ASP A 120 6.36 1.32 -21.50
CA ASP A 120 6.38 0.58 -22.77
C ASP A 120 6.12 -0.92 -22.63
N GLY A 121 5.29 -1.31 -21.66
CA GLY A 121 4.94 -2.70 -21.45
C GLY A 121 6.06 -3.55 -20.86
N ALA A 122 7.09 -2.93 -20.29
CA ALA A 122 8.25 -3.65 -19.81
C ALA A 122 7.96 -4.62 -18.66
N TYR A 123 6.87 -4.40 -17.93
CA TYR A 123 6.55 -5.16 -16.73
C TYR A 123 5.29 -6.01 -16.87
N GLU A 124 4.77 -6.14 -18.05
CA GLU A 124 3.59 -6.96 -18.30
C GLU A 124 3.90 -8.45 -18.27
#